data_dfbcba41d39bcd1540ad0728b4405b51
#
_entry.id   dfbcba41d39bcd1540ad0728b4405b51
#
_cell.length_a   1.000
_cell.length_b   1.000
_cell.length_c   1.000
_cell.angle_alpha   90.00
_cell.angle_beta   90.00
_cell.angle_gamma   90.00
#
_symmetry.space_group_name_H-M   'P 1'
#
loop_
_entity.id
_entity.type
_entity.pdbx_description
1 polymer ?
#
loop_
_entity_poly.entity_id
_entity_poly.type
_entity_poly.pdbx_seq_one_letter_code
_entity_poly.pdbx_strand_id
1 'polypeptide(L)'
;MHMSRRSMSVVALMSVAAMGLTACSGSGSKTDTTASSSASADKAATITYLHRLPDGEGMTKVSSLVDQWNKEHPDTQVQAVKFDGKANEMIKKLETDVKAGSGPCLAQIGYGELPEMFTKGLLEDVTEYANQYKTNYSAGAFSQVGVGGKYFGLPQDTGPLVYYYNKAEFDKLGIKVPTNLDEFKAAAKTAAAKGKYISAFETDEAQYGLSAQAAAAGGVWYKAANDKWTVKIDDASAKTVADFWQSMLDDKTTFVTERWGDSFTKALTDKTLIGTIGAAWEAPLISGDLAKTDNKGEWAVAQLPDFGKGALTGPDGGSGVAVMKGCANPKGAMEFNNWLNTQVDALVSQGLIVAATTGTMKTPDSIKEFYGGQDVFAELSKANANLAPDFPYIPFFSSVGAPMTKAATAAGDGSGKVIDIFKAAQEQSVKSLKDGNLPVAE
;
A
#
# COMPACT_ATOMS: atom_id res chain seq x y z
N MET A 1 53.35 12.97 -8.77
CA MET A 1 54.10 12.82 -10.03
C MET A 1 53.06 12.69 -11.14
N HIS A 2 53.01 13.73 -12.02
CA HIS A 2 52.44 13.87 -13.38
C HIS A 2 51.00 13.40 -13.63
N MET A 3 50.05 14.29 -13.69
CA MET A 3 49.61 15.20 -14.81
C MET A 3 49.55 14.56 -16.20
N SER A 4 48.33 14.48 -16.77
CA SER A 4 48.10 14.81 -18.16
C SER A 4 46.63 15.17 -18.41
N ARG A 5 46.40 16.45 -18.68
CA ARG A 5 45.19 17.02 -19.31
C ARG A 5 45.28 16.76 -20.82
N ARG A 6 44.17 16.49 -21.48
CA ARG A 6 43.97 16.87 -22.89
C ARG A 6 42.51 17.28 -23.14
N SER A 7 42.37 18.54 -23.43
CA SER A 7 41.21 19.18 -24.05
C SER A 7 41.33 19.08 -25.56
N MET A 8 40.22 19.08 -26.28
CA MET A 8 40.01 19.59 -27.67
C MET A 8 38.57 19.31 -28.03
N SER A 9 37.74 20.21 -28.29
CA SER A 9 37.55 21.37 -29.19
C SER A 9 36.40 21.10 -30.14
N VAL A 10 35.44 21.94 -30.02
CA VAL A 10 34.32 22.41 -30.84
C VAL A 10 34.53 22.30 -32.37
N VAL A 11 33.48 21.85 -33.08
CA VAL A 11 33.11 22.34 -34.41
C VAL A 11 31.61 22.44 -34.55
N ALA A 12 31.14 23.66 -34.72
CA ALA A 12 29.80 24.03 -35.15
C ALA A 12 29.77 24.03 -36.69
N LEU A 13 28.68 23.56 -37.28
CA LEU A 13 28.33 23.83 -38.67
C LEU A 13 26.86 24.17 -38.78
N MET A 14 26.62 25.44 -39.01
CA MET A 14 25.37 26.00 -39.52
C MET A 14 25.25 25.68 -41.00
N SER A 15 24.07 25.33 -41.48
CA SER A 15 23.66 25.51 -42.87
C SER A 15 22.20 25.97 -42.93
N VAL A 16 22.07 27.21 -43.28
CA VAL A 16 20.82 27.89 -43.69
C VAL A 16 20.63 27.62 -45.19
N ALA A 17 19.42 27.28 -45.64
CA ALA A 17 18.97 27.47 -47.00
C ALA A 17 17.48 27.83 -47.02
N ALA A 18 17.27 28.95 -47.65
CA ALA A 18 16.02 29.68 -47.73
C ALA A 18 15.24 29.39 -49.04
N MET A 19 13.94 29.67 -48.97
CA MET A 19 13.08 30.24 -50.00
C MET A 19 12.68 29.44 -51.26
N GLY A 20 11.39 29.42 -51.47
CA GLY A 20 10.71 29.17 -52.73
C GLY A 20 9.20 29.45 -52.66
N LEU A 21 8.81 30.72 -52.67
CA LEU A 21 7.45 31.17 -52.98
C LEU A 21 7.26 31.15 -54.49
N THR A 22 6.23 30.45 -55.01
CA THR A 22 5.61 30.76 -56.30
C THR A 22 4.11 30.73 -56.17
N ALA A 23 3.52 31.89 -56.28
CA ALA A 23 2.11 32.06 -56.54
C ALA A 23 1.84 31.97 -58.04
N CYS A 24 0.80 31.23 -58.43
CA CYS A 24 0.13 31.43 -59.75
C CYS A 24 -1.35 31.24 -59.56
N SER A 25 -2.04 32.32 -59.88
CA SER A 25 -3.49 32.43 -60.06
C SER A 25 -3.97 31.73 -61.37
N GLY A 26 -5.12 31.06 -61.28
CA GLY A 26 -5.79 30.50 -62.44
C GLY A 26 -7.24 30.12 -62.12
N SER A 27 -8.16 30.82 -62.72
CA SER A 27 -9.62 30.78 -62.59
C SER A 27 -10.24 29.50 -63.15
N GLY A 28 -11.30 28.99 -62.47
CA GLY A 28 -12.48 28.39 -63.13
C GLY A 28 -12.63 26.87 -63.05
N SER A 29 -13.53 26.38 -62.28
CA SER A 29 -14.68 25.57 -62.69
C SER A 29 -15.22 24.78 -61.49
N LYS A 30 -16.52 24.92 -61.25
CA LYS A 30 -17.23 24.15 -60.19
C LYS A 30 -17.35 22.71 -60.65
N THR A 31 -16.89 21.81 -59.75
CA THR A 31 -17.35 20.43 -59.74
C THR A 31 -17.53 20.02 -58.28
N ASP A 32 -18.77 19.76 -57.90
CA ASP A 32 -19.15 19.20 -56.63
C ASP A 32 -18.48 17.82 -56.48
N THR A 33 -17.48 17.78 -55.65
CA THR A 33 -16.94 16.50 -55.17
C THR A 33 -17.23 16.45 -53.69
N THR A 34 -18.21 15.66 -53.33
CA THR A 34 -18.48 15.23 -51.94
C THR A 34 -17.19 14.61 -51.37
N ALA A 35 -16.44 15.43 -50.66
CA ALA A 35 -15.34 14.92 -49.85
C ALA A 35 -15.96 14.13 -48.69
N SER A 36 -15.98 12.82 -48.84
CA SER A 36 -16.15 11.89 -47.73
C SER A 36 -14.99 12.14 -46.77
N SER A 37 -15.22 12.95 -45.73
CA SER A 37 -14.31 13.01 -44.60
C SER A 37 -14.37 11.64 -43.92
N SER A 38 -13.44 10.78 -44.29
CA SER A 38 -13.07 9.67 -43.42
C SER A 38 -12.59 10.29 -42.12
N ALA A 39 -13.48 10.39 -41.14
CA ALA A 39 -13.11 10.61 -39.78
C ALA A 39 -12.14 9.45 -39.46
N SER A 40 -10.85 9.76 -39.43
CA SER A 40 -9.90 8.90 -38.73
C SER A 40 -10.42 8.82 -37.28
N ALA A 41 -10.99 7.68 -36.92
CA ALA A 41 -11.28 7.38 -35.53
C ALA A 41 -9.97 7.64 -34.78
N ASP A 42 -9.92 8.70 -33.98
CA ASP A 42 -8.84 8.96 -33.06
C ASP A 42 -8.73 7.69 -32.22
N LYS A 43 -7.63 6.96 -32.41
CA LYS A 43 -7.33 5.79 -31.57
C LYS A 43 -7.34 6.33 -30.15
N ALA A 44 -8.29 5.87 -29.32
CA ALA A 44 -8.35 6.26 -27.92
C ALA A 44 -6.98 6.05 -27.30
N ALA A 45 -6.48 7.06 -26.57
CA ALA A 45 -5.17 6.98 -25.95
C ALA A 45 -5.09 5.76 -25.03
N THR A 46 -4.03 4.98 -25.13
CA THR A 46 -3.80 3.80 -24.28
C THR A 46 -3.74 4.23 -22.82
N ILE A 47 -4.52 3.58 -21.96
CA ILE A 47 -4.54 3.80 -20.52
C ILE A 47 -3.33 3.12 -19.92
N THR A 48 -2.41 3.89 -19.32
CA THR A 48 -1.26 3.32 -18.59
C THR A 48 -1.65 3.11 -17.13
N TYR A 49 -1.41 1.90 -16.61
CA TYR A 49 -1.63 1.53 -15.22
C TYR A 49 -0.30 1.19 -14.52
N LEU A 50 0.09 1.98 -13.52
CA LEU A 50 1.28 1.74 -12.69
C LEU A 50 0.87 1.02 -11.40
N HIS A 51 1.50 -0.15 -11.10
CA HIS A 51 1.15 -0.97 -9.94
C HIS A 51 2.37 -1.57 -9.24
N ARG A 52 2.17 -2.06 -8.02
CA ARG A 52 3.16 -2.76 -7.18
C ARG A 52 2.71 -4.17 -6.82
N LEU A 53 1.71 -4.72 -7.53
CA LEU A 53 1.27 -6.09 -7.28
C LEU A 53 2.43 -7.08 -7.45
N PRO A 54 2.54 -8.11 -6.60
CA PRO A 54 3.72 -8.98 -6.54
C PRO A 54 4.05 -9.68 -7.85
N ASP A 55 3.04 -10.14 -8.58
CA ASP A 55 3.21 -10.90 -9.84
C ASP A 55 4.17 -12.10 -9.69
N GLY A 56 4.12 -12.77 -8.52
CA GLY A 56 4.97 -13.90 -8.17
C GLY A 56 4.65 -15.17 -8.96
N GLU A 57 5.41 -16.22 -8.69
CA GLU A 57 5.14 -17.55 -9.25
C GLU A 57 3.82 -18.10 -8.69
N GLY A 58 2.99 -18.70 -9.55
CA GLY A 58 1.66 -19.22 -9.17
C GLY A 58 0.57 -18.16 -9.02
N MET A 59 0.89 -16.88 -9.16
CA MET A 59 -0.08 -15.78 -9.14
C MET A 59 -0.61 -15.47 -10.54
N THR A 60 -1.87 -15.05 -10.63
CA THR A 60 -2.42 -14.50 -11.88
C THR A 60 -1.75 -13.17 -12.19
N LYS A 61 -0.96 -13.12 -13.25
CA LYS A 61 -0.19 -11.93 -13.62
C LYS A 61 -1.11 -10.78 -14.04
N VAL A 62 -0.76 -9.55 -13.64
CA VAL A 62 -1.48 -8.35 -14.07
C VAL A 62 -1.46 -8.20 -15.59
N SER A 63 -0.36 -8.58 -16.25
CA SER A 63 -0.26 -8.58 -17.72
C SER A 63 -1.32 -9.50 -18.35
N SER A 64 -1.59 -10.68 -17.78
CA SER A 64 -2.62 -11.59 -18.30
C SER A 64 -4.03 -11.02 -18.16
N LEU A 65 -4.30 -10.29 -17.07
CA LEU A 65 -5.57 -9.58 -16.88
C LEU A 65 -5.72 -8.44 -17.91
N VAL A 66 -4.65 -7.70 -18.14
CA VAL A 66 -4.62 -6.63 -19.16
C VAL A 66 -4.82 -7.19 -20.57
N ASP A 67 -4.18 -8.33 -20.90
CA ASP A 67 -4.37 -9.00 -22.19
C ASP A 67 -5.83 -9.45 -22.38
N GLN A 68 -6.47 -9.97 -21.33
CA GLN A 68 -7.89 -10.33 -21.34
C GLN A 68 -8.76 -9.09 -21.58
N TRP A 69 -8.56 -8.03 -20.79
CA TRP A 69 -9.29 -6.77 -20.98
C TRP A 69 -9.14 -6.23 -22.40
N ASN A 70 -7.92 -6.13 -22.90
CA ASN A 70 -7.62 -5.57 -24.22
C ASN A 70 -8.27 -6.35 -25.36
N LYS A 71 -8.40 -7.68 -25.21
CA LYS A 71 -9.08 -8.54 -26.17
C LYS A 71 -10.60 -8.28 -26.18
N GLU A 72 -11.19 -8.04 -25.00
CA GLU A 72 -12.62 -7.82 -24.83
C GLU A 72 -13.03 -6.35 -25.13
N HIS A 73 -12.08 -5.40 -25.01
CA HIS A 73 -12.31 -3.97 -25.15
C HIS A 73 -11.33 -3.33 -26.16
N PRO A 74 -11.48 -3.58 -27.46
CA PRO A 74 -10.54 -3.10 -28.48
C PRO A 74 -10.42 -1.58 -28.56
N ASP A 75 -11.47 -0.85 -28.15
CA ASP A 75 -11.52 0.61 -28.16
C ASP A 75 -10.94 1.25 -26.87
N THR A 76 -10.66 0.46 -25.85
CA THR A 76 -10.13 0.93 -24.54
C THR A 76 -8.94 0.09 -24.13
N GLN A 77 -7.81 0.35 -24.76
CA GLN A 77 -6.59 -0.42 -24.53
C GLN A 77 -5.87 0.04 -23.27
N VAL A 78 -5.34 -0.91 -22.51
CA VAL A 78 -4.57 -0.71 -21.27
C VAL A 78 -3.17 -1.25 -21.41
N GLN A 79 -2.21 -0.58 -20.80
CA GLN A 79 -0.84 -1.06 -20.62
C GLN A 79 -0.49 -1.00 -19.13
N ALA A 80 -0.23 -2.14 -18.51
CA ALA A 80 0.24 -2.20 -17.14
C ALA A 80 1.77 -2.06 -17.09
N VAL A 81 2.25 -1.34 -16.08
CA VAL A 81 3.66 -1.16 -15.76
C VAL A 81 3.85 -1.51 -14.29
N LYS A 82 4.66 -2.54 -14.00
CA LYS A 82 5.03 -2.89 -12.65
C LYS A 82 6.12 -1.94 -12.14
N PHE A 83 5.96 -1.44 -10.94
CA PHE A 83 6.99 -0.69 -10.22
C PHE A 83 7.65 -1.61 -9.19
N ASP A 84 8.94 -1.86 -9.37
CA ASP A 84 9.75 -2.64 -8.42
C ASP A 84 10.44 -1.66 -7.46
N GLY A 85 9.83 -1.43 -6.30
CA GLY A 85 10.32 -0.51 -5.28
C GLY A 85 9.31 -0.26 -4.17
N LYS A 86 9.70 0.51 -3.18
CA LYS A 86 8.87 0.87 -2.03
C LYS A 86 7.73 1.83 -2.43
N ALA A 87 6.65 1.85 -1.64
CA ALA A 87 5.49 2.72 -1.88
C ALA A 87 5.88 4.19 -2.01
N ASN A 88 6.69 4.70 -1.07
CA ASN A 88 7.12 6.10 -1.06
C ASN A 88 7.98 6.49 -2.28
N GLU A 89 8.70 5.55 -2.89
CA GLU A 89 9.47 5.78 -4.12
C GLU A 89 8.53 5.92 -5.32
N MET A 90 7.50 5.06 -5.39
CA MET A 90 6.47 5.15 -6.43
C MET A 90 5.71 6.48 -6.33
N ILE A 91 5.35 6.93 -5.13
CA ILE A 91 4.68 8.22 -4.92
C ILE A 91 5.54 9.39 -5.40
N LYS A 92 6.84 9.40 -5.10
CA LYS A 92 7.77 10.42 -5.60
C LYS A 92 7.87 10.42 -7.12
N LYS A 93 7.92 9.23 -7.74
CA LYS A 93 7.89 9.08 -9.20
C LYS A 93 6.58 9.65 -9.77
N LEU A 94 5.44 9.26 -9.23
CA LEU A 94 4.12 9.76 -9.66
C LEU A 94 4.02 11.28 -9.56
N GLU A 95 4.49 11.87 -8.46
CA GLU A 95 4.51 13.32 -8.29
C GLU A 95 5.33 14.01 -9.38
N THR A 96 6.49 13.46 -9.71
CA THR A 96 7.37 13.99 -10.77
C THR A 96 6.73 13.87 -12.14
N ASP A 97 6.25 12.68 -12.48
CA ASP A 97 5.71 12.37 -13.80
C ASP A 97 4.41 13.14 -14.09
N VAL A 98 3.49 13.22 -13.11
CA VAL A 98 2.23 13.96 -13.26
C VAL A 98 2.50 15.45 -13.43
N LYS A 99 3.41 16.04 -12.65
CA LYS A 99 3.79 17.45 -12.80
C LYS A 99 4.48 17.75 -14.14
N ALA A 100 5.17 16.77 -14.71
CA ALA A 100 5.78 16.88 -16.04
C ALA A 100 4.79 16.61 -17.18
N GLY A 101 3.54 16.23 -16.89
CA GLY A 101 2.53 15.88 -17.91
C GLY A 101 2.77 14.51 -18.56
N SER A 102 3.57 13.65 -17.94
CA SER A 102 3.91 12.28 -18.40
C SER A 102 3.48 11.19 -17.42
N GLY A 103 2.59 11.52 -16.48
CA GLY A 103 2.07 10.57 -15.50
C GLY A 103 1.22 9.46 -16.15
N PRO A 104 1.09 8.30 -15.48
CA PRO A 104 0.17 7.27 -15.92
C PRO A 104 -1.28 7.74 -15.74
N CYS A 105 -2.20 7.09 -16.44
CA CYS A 105 -3.63 7.38 -16.24
C CYS A 105 -4.15 6.79 -14.93
N LEU A 106 -3.70 5.58 -14.59
CA LEU A 106 -4.05 4.86 -13.36
C LEU A 106 -2.81 4.55 -12.54
N ALA A 107 -2.92 4.65 -11.23
CA ALA A 107 -1.87 4.22 -10.31
C ALA A 107 -2.44 3.56 -9.05
N GLN A 108 -1.81 2.47 -8.61
CA GLN A 108 -2.07 1.90 -7.29
C GLN A 108 -1.51 2.84 -6.22
N ILE A 109 -2.35 3.31 -5.30
CA ILE A 109 -1.98 4.27 -4.25
C ILE A 109 -2.50 3.75 -2.93
N GLY A 110 -1.65 3.75 -1.91
CA GLY A 110 -2.06 3.44 -0.54
C GLY A 110 -3.03 4.50 0.00
N TYR A 111 -3.91 4.08 0.88
CA TYR A 111 -4.89 5.00 1.48
C TYR A 111 -4.22 6.13 2.27
N GLY A 112 -3.05 5.86 2.87
CA GLY A 112 -2.28 6.88 3.60
C GLY A 112 -1.71 8.00 2.72
N GLU A 113 -1.43 7.71 1.45
CA GLU A 113 -0.85 8.66 0.51
C GLU A 113 -1.91 9.46 -0.28
N LEU A 114 -3.13 8.93 -0.40
CA LEU A 114 -4.17 9.53 -1.24
C LEU A 114 -4.54 10.98 -0.82
N PRO A 115 -4.70 11.31 0.48
CA PRO A 115 -4.96 12.69 0.90
C PRO A 115 -3.82 13.66 0.57
N GLU A 116 -2.56 13.19 0.61
CA GLU A 116 -1.40 14.00 0.21
C GLU A 116 -1.41 14.28 -1.29
N MET A 117 -1.66 13.25 -2.10
CA MET A 117 -1.73 13.40 -3.56
C MET A 117 -2.88 14.32 -3.98
N PHE A 118 -4.02 14.25 -3.28
CA PHE A 118 -5.11 15.21 -3.47
C PHE A 118 -4.65 16.65 -3.19
N THR A 119 -4.02 16.90 -2.06
CA THR A 119 -3.55 18.22 -1.65
C THR A 119 -2.52 18.79 -2.65
N LYS A 120 -1.72 17.94 -3.26
CA LYS A 120 -0.75 18.30 -4.30
C LYS A 120 -1.37 18.48 -5.70
N GLY A 121 -2.68 18.25 -5.85
CA GLY A 121 -3.39 18.39 -7.13
C GLY A 121 -3.01 17.33 -8.17
N LEU A 122 -2.61 16.14 -7.73
CA LEU A 122 -2.11 15.06 -8.59
C LEU A 122 -3.21 14.07 -9.04
N LEU A 123 -4.43 14.22 -8.52
CA LEU A 123 -5.53 13.30 -8.76
C LEU A 123 -6.61 13.94 -9.63
N GLU A 124 -7.29 13.14 -10.44
CA GLU A 124 -8.45 13.52 -11.22
C GLU A 124 -9.74 13.23 -10.44
N ASP A 125 -10.67 14.19 -10.41
CA ASP A 125 -11.99 13.99 -9.81
C ASP A 125 -12.83 13.06 -10.68
N VAL A 126 -13.07 11.85 -10.20
CA VAL A 126 -13.85 10.82 -10.90
C VAL A 126 -15.12 10.43 -10.13
N THR A 127 -15.61 11.33 -9.28
CA THR A 127 -16.76 11.11 -8.39
C THR A 127 -17.98 10.55 -9.14
N GLU A 128 -18.29 11.10 -10.32
CA GLU A 128 -19.42 10.64 -11.12
C GLU A 128 -19.30 9.17 -11.51
N TYR A 129 -18.10 8.75 -11.95
CA TYR A 129 -17.84 7.37 -12.35
C TYR A 129 -17.72 6.44 -11.12
N ALA A 130 -17.04 6.86 -10.07
CA ALA A 130 -16.84 6.07 -8.87
C ALA A 130 -18.19 5.70 -8.22
N ASN A 131 -19.14 6.63 -8.16
CA ASN A 131 -20.45 6.38 -7.58
C ASN A 131 -21.26 5.29 -8.32
N GLN A 132 -21.00 5.06 -9.59
CA GLN A 132 -21.65 4.00 -10.38
C GLN A 132 -21.23 2.61 -9.90
N TYR A 133 -20.03 2.48 -9.34
CA TYR A 133 -19.44 1.21 -8.89
C TYR A 133 -19.45 1.03 -7.36
N LYS A 134 -19.95 2.00 -6.60
CA LYS A 134 -19.89 2.02 -5.13
C LYS A 134 -20.42 0.73 -4.48
N THR A 135 -21.48 0.15 -5.02
CA THR A 135 -22.11 -1.07 -4.48
C THR A 135 -21.26 -2.33 -4.67
N ASN A 136 -20.20 -2.29 -5.48
CA ASN A 136 -19.29 -3.41 -5.71
C ASN A 136 -18.24 -3.54 -4.58
N TYR A 137 -18.16 -2.57 -3.66
CA TYR A 137 -17.07 -2.47 -2.68
C TYR A 137 -17.60 -2.31 -1.26
N SER A 138 -16.79 -2.70 -0.28
CA SER A 138 -17.08 -2.42 1.13
C SER A 138 -17.12 -0.91 1.39
N ALA A 139 -18.07 -0.44 2.19
CA ALA A 139 -18.26 0.98 2.43
C ALA A 139 -17.03 1.64 3.07
N GLY A 140 -16.36 0.93 3.99
CA GLY A 140 -15.13 1.40 4.64
C GLY A 140 -14.00 1.63 3.63
N ALA A 141 -13.68 0.62 2.79
CA ALA A 141 -12.65 0.76 1.76
C ALA A 141 -13.01 1.83 0.72
N PHE A 142 -14.29 1.91 0.31
CA PHE A 142 -14.72 2.92 -0.64
C PHE A 142 -14.56 4.35 -0.13
N SER A 143 -14.74 4.56 1.17
CA SER A 143 -14.53 5.88 1.79
C SER A 143 -13.07 6.33 1.74
N GLN A 144 -12.10 5.40 1.75
CA GLN A 144 -10.67 5.69 1.78
C GLN A 144 -10.11 6.20 0.42
N VAL A 145 -10.85 6.02 -0.68
CA VAL A 145 -10.46 6.59 -1.98
C VAL A 145 -11.11 7.97 -2.23
N GLY A 146 -11.69 8.56 -1.18
CA GLY A 146 -12.35 9.86 -1.20
C GLY A 146 -11.70 10.87 -0.26
N VAL A 147 -11.70 12.15 -0.67
CA VAL A 147 -11.28 13.29 0.14
C VAL A 147 -12.19 14.48 -0.15
N GLY A 148 -12.68 15.15 0.89
CA GLY A 148 -13.51 16.36 0.73
C GLY A 148 -14.81 16.15 -0.04
N GLY A 149 -15.42 14.96 0.07
CA GLY A 149 -16.65 14.61 -0.64
C GLY A 149 -16.46 14.23 -2.10
N LYS A 150 -15.24 14.12 -2.57
CA LYS A 150 -14.87 13.70 -3.93
C LYS A 150 -14.16 12.35 -3.90
N TYR A 151 -14.31 11.58 -4.96
CA TYR A 151 -13.64 10.30 -5.15
C TYR A 151 -12.63 10.37 -6.31
N PHE A 152 -11.49 9.69 -6.12
CA PHE A 152 -10.35 9.77 -7.05
C PHE A 152 -9.99 8.42 -7.67
N GLY A 153 -10.72 7.36 -7.37
CA GLY A 153 -10.49 6.02 -7.88
C GLY A 153 -11.44 5.01 -7.26
N LEU A 154 -11.05 3.74 -7.28
CA LEU A 154 -11.76 2.63 -6.63
C LEU A 154 -10.85 1.89 -5.68
N PRO A 155 -11.37 1.35 -4.56
CA PRO A 155 -10.56 0.59 -3.63
C PRO A 155 -10.15 -0.75 -4.23
N GLN A 156 -8.96 -1.23 -3.89
CA GLN A 156 -8.43 -2.51 -4.35
C GLN A 156 -8.38 -3.54 -3.22
N ASP A 157 -7.72 -3.22 -2.12
CA ASP A 157 -7.55 -4.13 -0.99
C ASP A 157 -7.59 -3.41 0.36
N THR A 158 -7.57 -4.21 1.42
CA THR A 158 -7.47 -3.75 2.81
C THR A 158 -6.35 -4.51 3.51
N GLY A 159 -5.79 -3.92 4.58
CA GLY A 159 -4.67 -4.48 5.31
C GLY A 159 -4.94 -4.66 6.82
N PRO A 160 -5.93 -5.48 7.24
CA PRO A 160 -6.11 -5.75 8.67
C PRO A 160 -4.87 -6.44 9.24
N LEU A 161 -4.47 -6.08 10.46
CA LEU A 161 -3.42 -6.81 11.16
C LEU A 161 -3.93 -8.19 11.61
N VAL A 162 -3.04 -9.17 11.48
CA VAL A 162 -3.20 -10.55 11.96
C VAL A 162 -1.92 -11.01 12.64
N TYR A 163 -1.93 -12.21 13.19
CA TYR A 163 -0.76 -12.84 13.77
C TYR A 163 -0.35 -14.07 12.95
N TYR A 164 0.87 -14.03 12.41
CA TYR A 164 1.52 -15.14 11.72
C TYR A 164 2.40 -15.90 12.71
N TYR A 165 2.35 -17.25 12.73
CA TYR A 165 3.18 -18.03 13.64
C TYR A 165 3.55 -19.40 13.06
N ASN A 166 4.74 -19.88 13.42
CA ASN A 166 5.15 -21.25 13.11
C ASN A 166 4.52 -22.20 14.13
N LYS A 167 3.43 -22.84 13.72
CA LYS A 167 2.64 -23.74 14.56
C LYS A 167 3.47 -24.92 15.08
N ALA A 168 4.34 -25.48 14.25
CA ALA A 168 5.18 -26.61 14.64
C ALA A 168 6.16 -26.24 15.78
N GLU A 169 6.75 -25.05 15.73
CA GLU A 169 7.63 -24.57 16.81
C GLU A 169 6.84 -24.21 18.07
N PHE A 170 5.64 -23.64 17.94
CA PHE A 170 4.74 -23.39 19.08
C PHE A 170 4.37 -24.69 19.78
N ASP A 171 3.99 -25.73 19.02
CA ASP A 171 3.67 -27.06 19.56
C ASP A 171 4.89 -27.68 20.30
N LYS A 172 6.11 -27.59 19.72
CA LYS A 172 7.37 -28.07 20.36
C LYS A 172 7.68 -27.35 21.68
N LEU A 173 7.37 -26.06 21.76
CA LEU A 173 7.59 -25.25 22.96
C LEU A 173 6.43 -25.32 23.95
N GLY A 174 5.34 -25.99 23.64
CA GLY A 174 4.12 -26.03 24.44
C GLY A 174 3.43 -24.68 24.60
N ILE A 175 3.64 -23.78 23.62
CA ILE A 175 3.05 -22.43 23.59
C ILE A 175 1.68 -22.50 22.89
N LYS A 176 0.66 -21.98 23.54
CA LYS A 176 -0.63 -21.71 22.90
C LYS A 176 -0.58 -20.38 22.17
N VAL A 177 -1.32 -20.25 21.07
CA VAL A 177 -1.47 -18.97 20.36
C VAL A 177 -2.09 -17.95 21.31
N PRO A 178 -1.40 -16.83 21.58
CA PRO A 178 -1.90 -15.82 22.51
C PRO A 178 -3.10 -15.07 21.94
N THR A 179 -4.11 -14.84 22.76
CA THR A 179 -5.35 -14.13 22.41
C THR A 179 -5.43 -12.72 22.96
N ASN A 180 -4.52 -12.34 23.84
CA ASN A 180 -4.40 -11.02 24.45
C ASN A 180 -2.94 -10.69 24.77
N LEU A 181 -2.66 -9.44 25.16
CA LEU A 181 -1.29 -8.96 25.37
C LEU A 181 -0.58 -9.63 26.55
N ASP A 182 -1.30 -10.05 27.62
CA ASP A 182 -0.68 -10.71 28.75
C ASP A 182 -0.27 -12.14 28.43
N GLU A 183 -1.12 -12.87 27.73
CA GLU A 183 -0.78 -14.19 27.17
C GLU A 183 0.40 -14.09 26.19
N PHE A 184 0.42 -13.01 25.36
CA PHE A 184 1.51 -12.78 24.42
C PHE A 184 2.85 -12.59 25.12
N LYS A 185 2.90 -11.75 26.15
CA LYS A 185 4.12 -11.53 26.96
C LYS A 185 4.59 -12.82 27.63
N ALA A 186 3.67 -13.63 28.17
CA ALA A 186 4.00 -14.90 28.79
C ALA A 186 4.56 -15.92 27.78
N ALA A 187 3.93 -16.02 26.61
CA ALA A 187 4.39 -16.87 25.50
C ALA A 187 5.78 -16.43 24.99
N ALA A 188 5.98 -15.12 24.84
CA ALA A 188 7.26 -14.56 24.43
C ALA A 188 8.41 -14.89 25.38
N LYS A 189 8.18 -14.83 26.71
CA LYS A 189 9.16 -15.26 27.72
C LYS A 189 9.49 -16.73 27.60
N THR A 190 8.49 -17.57 27.34
CA THR A 190 8.69 -19.02 27.15
C THR A 190 9.55 -19.29 25.92
N ALA A 191 9.30 -18.62 24.81
CA ALA A 191 10.06 -18.76 23.57
C ALA A 191 11.50 -18.21 23.74
N ALA A 192 11.66 -17.03 24.34
CA ALA A 192 12.96 -16.39 24.54
C ALA A 192 13.89 -17.23 25.42
N ALA A 193 13.37 -17.93 26.41
CA ALA A 193 14.14 -18.89 27.24
C ALA A 193 14.72 -20.08 26.43
N LYS A 194 14.26 -20.25 25.17
CA LYS A 194 14.75 -21.25 24.20
C LYS A 194 15.47 -20.62 23.01
N GLY A 195 15.79 -19.32 23.08
CA GLY A 195 16.45 -18.58 21.99
C GLY A 195 15.56 -18.32 20.79
N LYS A 196 14.25 -18.31 20.97
CA LYS A 196 13.25 -18.08 19.93
C LYS A 196 12.44 -16.81 20.23
N TYR A 197 11.91 -16.19 19.19
CA TYR A 197 11.08 -15.00 19.30
C TYR A 197 9.73 -15.22 18.60
N ILE A 198 8.66 -14.81 19.25
CA ILE A 198 7.30 -14.90 18.70
C ILE A 198 6.81 -13.57 18.13
N SER A 199 7.67 -12.54 18.12
CA SER A 199 7.41 -11.24 17.52
C SER A 199 8.69 -10.57 17.08
N ALA A 200 8.57 -9.70 16.08
CA ALA A 200 9.58 -8.73 15.71
C ALA A 200 9.13 -7.31 16.11
N PHE A 201 10.04 -6.51 16.67
CA PHE A 201 9.89 -5.08 16.79
C PHE A 201 10.55 -4.45 15.56
N GLU A 202 9.72 -4.01 14.63
CA GLU A 202 10.11 -3.60 13.28
C GLU A 202 10.29 -2.09 13.24
N THR A 203 11.55 -1.66 13.22
CA THR A 203 11.91 -0.25 13.42
C THR A 203 11.53 0.64 12.25
N ASP A 204 11.47 0.11 11.04
CA ASP A 204 11.13 0.84 9.80
C ASP A 204 9.62 0.84 9.48
N GLU A 205 8.83 -0.04 10.13
CA GLU A 205 7.38 -0.14 9.93
C GLU A 205 6.56 0.57 11.03
N ALA A 206 7.22 1.38 11.87
CA ALA A 206 6.56 2.07 12.98
C ALA A 206 5.37 2.94 12.54
N GLN A 207 5.45 3.55 11.36
CA GLN A 207 4.39 4.43 10.83
C GLN A 207 3.06 3.69 10.63
N TYR A 208 3.08 2.57 9.94
CA TYR A 208 1.89 1.80 9.62
C TYR A 208 1.59 0.74 10.68
N GLY A 209 2.56 -0.07 11.07
CA GLY A 209 2.35 -1.15 12.02
C GLY A 209 1.93 -0.68 13.42
N LEU A 210 2.57 0.37 13.98
CA LEU A 210 2.18 0.87 15.30
C LEU A 210 0.89 1.73 15.24
N SER A 211 0.63 2.45 14.13
CA SER A 211 -0.64 3.14 13.96
C SER A 211 -1.82 2.17 13.88
N ALA A 212 -1.64 1.06 13.16
CA ALA A 212 -2.65 0.01 13.07
C ALA A 212 -2.89 -0.67 14.42
N GLN A 213 -1.84 -0.94 15.20
CA GLN A 213 -1.99 -1.46 16.56
C GLN A 213 -2.68 -0.46 17.51
N ALA A 214 -2.40 0.84 17.36
CA ALA A 214 -3.12 1.87 18.10
C ALA A 214 -4.60 1.92 17.71
N ALA A 215 -4.94 1.74 16.43
CA ALA A 215 -6.31 1.62 15.97
C ALA A 215 -6.99 0.35 16.55
N ALA A 216 -6.27 -0.79 16.62
CA ALA A 216 -6.75 -2.00 17.29
C ALA A 216 -7.00 -1.78 18.80
N ALA A 217 -6.24 -0.89 19.44
CA ALA A 217 -6.49 -0.42 20.81
C ALA A 217 -7.60 0.65 20.92
N GLY A 218 -8.31 0.96 19.82
CA GLY A 218 -9.41 1.91 19.75
C GLY A 218 -8.99 3.36 19.57
N GLY A 219 -7.75 3.62 19.14
CA GLY A 219 -7.24 4.95 18.82
C GLY A 219 -7.77 5.48 17.50
N VAL A 220 -8.07 6.78 17.48
CA VAL A 220 -8.37 7.54 16.26
C VAL A 220 -7.42 8.72 16.22
N TRP A 221 -6.36 8.59 15.45
CA TRP A 221 -5.27 9.57 15.44
C TRP A 221 -5.69 10.93 14.87
N TYR A 222 -6.56 10.91 13.87
CA TYR A 222 -6.92 12.10 13.12
C TYR A 222 -8.43 12.22 12.99
N LYS A 223 -8.92 13.44 13.10
CA LYS A 223 -10.34 13.75 12.87
C LYS A 223 -10.44 15.13 12.21
N ALA A 224 -11.15 15.20 11.10
CA ALA A 224 -11.53 16.47 10.50
C ALA A 224 -12.95 16.84 10.92
N ALA A 225 -13.11 18.00 11.53
CA ALA A 225 -14.41 18.55 11.91
C ALA A 225 -14.34 20.10 11.97
N ASN A 226 -15.42 20.76 11.52
CA ASN A 226 -15.53 22.24 11.56
C ASN A 226 -14.31 22.93 10.90
N ASP A 227 -13.91 22.46 9.72
CA ASP A 227 -12.76 22.94 8.93
C ASP A 227 -11.42 22.90 9.67
N LYS A 228 -11.29 22.08 10.69
CA LYS A 228 -10.06 21.87 11.46
C LYS A 228 -9.71 20.40 11.60
N TRP A 229 -8.42 20.12 11.72
CA TRP A 229 -7.88 18.82 12.06
C TRP A 229 -7.65 18.72 13.58
N THR A 230 -8.16 17.67 14.19
CA THR A 230 -7.74 17.23 15.52
C THR A 230 -6.71 16.13 15.34
N VAL A 231 -5.56 16.26 15.99
CA VAL A 231 -4.49 15.26 16.02
C VAL A 231 -4.38 14.76 17.47
N LYS A 232 -4.58 13.46 17.68
CA LYS A 232 -4.57 12.85 19.01
C LYS A 232 -3.90 11.49 18.96
N ILE A 233 -2.57 11.48 18.90
CA ILE A 233 -1.77 10.28 18.74
C ILE A 233 -1.25 9.75 20.08
N ASP A 234 -0.88 10.63 21.02
CA ASP A 234 -0.32 10.31 22.33
C ASP A 234 -1.39 10.00 23.39
N ASP A 235 -2.45 9.30 23.00
CA ASP A 235 -3.59 8.95 23.86
C ASP A 235 -3.43 7.60 24.59
N ALA A 236 -4.51 7.14 25.22
CA ALA A 236 -4.53 5.86 25.95
C ALA A 236 -4.26 4.65 25.03
N SER A 237 -4.64 4.72 23.76
CA SER A 237 -4.40 3.64 22.80
C SER A 237 -2.91 3.52 22.47
N ALA A 238 -2.24 4.66 22.20
CA ALA A 238 -0.81 4.71 22.01
C ALA A 238 -0.05 4.23 23.25
N LYS A 239 -0.53 4.59 24.45
CA LYS A 239 0.07 4.11 25.70
C LYS A 239 -0.03 2.59 25.83
N THR A 240 -1.17 1.99 25.48
CA THR A 240 -1.35 0.53 25.50
C THR A 240 -0.30 -0.16 24.62
N VAL A 241 -0.13 0.32 23.38
CA VAL A 241 0.84 -0.23 22.43
C VAL A 241 2.27 0.02 22.90
N ALA A 242 2.55 1.23 23.40
CA ALA A 242 3.88 1.59 23.88
C ALA A 242 4.30 0.76 25.10
N ASP A 243 3.42 0.58 26.08
CA ASP A 243 3.68 -0.22 27.28
C ASP A 243 3.91 -1.70 26.90
N PHE A 244 3.15 -2.24 25.94
CA PHE A 244 3.34 -3.60 25.45
C PHE A 244 4.73 -3.79 24.86
N TRP A 245 5.09 -3.00 23.85
CA TRP A 245 6.38 -3.13 23.18
C TRP A 245 7.56 -2.77 24.08
N GLN A 246 7.40 -1.74 24.96
CA GLN A 246 8.45 -1.41 25.93
C GLN A 246 8.75 -2.59 26.86
N SER A 247 7.70 -3.25 27.36
CA SER A 247 7.87 -4.47 28.19
C SER A 247 8.59 -5.58 27.41
N MET A 248 8.25 -5.80 26.14
CA MET A 248 8.89 -6.82 25.30
C MET A 248 10.36 -6.52 25.03
N LEU A 249 10.72 -5.24 24.84
CA LEU A 249 12.11 -4.79 24.66
C LEU A 249 12.91 -4.89 25.97
N ASP A 250 12.35 -4.41 27.09
CA ASP A 250 13.00 -4.44 28.42
C ASP A 250 13.28 -5.88 28.86
N ASP A 251 12.35 -6.80 28.61
CA ASP A 251 12.47 -8.24 28.88
C ASP A 251 13.32 -8.98 27.82
N LYS A 252 13.70 -8.33 26.71
CA LYS A 252 14.42 -8.92 25.57
C LYS A 252 13.71 -10.13 24.96
N THR A 253 12.38 -10.05 24.85
CA THR A 253 11.52 -11.14 24.40
C THR A 253 10.97 -10.90 22.96
N THR A 254 11.43 -9.85 22.29
CA THR A 254 11.14 -9.57 20.90
C THR A 254 12.40 -9.45 20.07
N PHE A 255 12.32 -9.81 18.78
CA PHE A 255 13.43 -9.68 17.83
C PHE A 255 13.41 -8.28 17.24
N VAL A 256 14.48 -7.51 17.40
CA VAL A 256 14.58 -6.16 16.85
C VAL A 256 15.20 -6.21 15.47
N THR A 257 14.50 -5.71 14.45
CA THR A 257 14.96 -5.77 13.07
C THR A 257 14.23 -4.74 12.20
N GLU A 258 14.70 -4.56 10.98
CA GLU A 258 13.93 -3.97 9.89
C GLU A 258 13.08 -5.06 9.24
N ARG A 259 11.86 -4.70 8.80
CA ARG A 259 10.97 -5.61 8.12
C ARG A 259 11.47 -5.91 6.71
N TRP A 260 11.33 -7.15 6.28
CA TRP A 260 11.75 -7.63 4.96
C TRP A 260 13.24 -7.43 4.65
N GLY A 261 14.05 -7.07 5.66
CA GLY A 261 15.51 -7.07 5.55
C GLY A 261 16.11 -8.47 5.68
N ASP A 262 17.38 -8.61 5.31
CA ASP A 262 18.11 -9.89 5.37
C ASP A 262 18.05 -10.55 6.76
N SER A 263 18.11 -9.73 7.83
CA SER A 263 18.04 -10.21 9.21
C SER A 263 16.67 -10.81 9.53
N PHE A 264 15.58 -10.17 9.08
CA PHE A 264 14.22 -10.65 9.26
C PHE A 264 13.99 -11.97 8.52
N THR A 265 14.27 -12.00 7.20
CA THR A 265 14.11 -13.20 6.38
C THR A 265 14.97 -14.36 6.87
N LYS A 266 16.21 -14.08 7.29
CA LYS A 266 17.06 -15.11 7.88
C LYS A 266 16.49 -15.65 9.18
N ALA A 267 16.00 -14.79 10.07
CA ALA A 267 15.45 -15.22 11.36
C ALA A 267 14.17 -16.07 11.19
N LEU A 268 13.34 -15.77 10.20
CA LEU A 268 12.22 -16.63 9.82
C LEU A 268 12.69 -17.97 9.25
N THR A 269 13.68 -17.96 8.35
CA THR A 269 14.21 -19.14 7.68
C THR A 269 14.80 -20.14 8.67
N ASP A 270 15.62 -19.69 9.63
CA ASP A 270 16.27 -20.54 10.62
C ASP A 270 15.43 -20.76 11.89
N LYS A 271 14.18 -20.30 11.86
CA LYS A 271 13.21 -20.46 12.96
C LYS A 271 13.67 -19.82 14.28
N THR A 272 14.49 -18.79 14.23
CA THR A 272 14.78 -17.93 15.38
C THR A 272 13.58 -17.02 15.65
N LEU A 273 13.00 -16.44 14.60
CA LEU A 273 11.73 -15.73 14.64
C LEU A 273 10.62 -16.70 14.18
N ILE A 274 9.74 -17.05 15.11
CA ILE A 274 8.68 -18.05 14.89
C ILE A 274 7.27 -17.45 14.95
N GLY A 275 7.17 -16.14 14.94
CA GLY A 275 5.90 -15.42 14.85
C GLY A 275 6.11 -13.93 14.64
N THR A 276 5.16 -13.28 14.00
CA THR A 276 5.13 -11.83 13.77
C THR A 276 3.71 -11.31 13.62
N ILE A 277 3.47 -10.09 14.10
CA ILE A 277 2.25 -9.33 13.79
C ILE A 277 2.48 -8.68 12.42
N GLY A 278 1.55 -8.83 11.51
CA GLY A 278 1.66 -8.26 10.19
C GLY A 278 0.31 -8.07 9.52
N ALA A 279 0.31 -7.37 8.40
CA ALA A 279 -0.90 -7.14 7.62
C ALA A 279 -1.34 -8.39 6.84
N ALA A 280 -2.63 -8.45 6.52
CA ALA A 280 -3.19 -9.59 5.80
C ALA A 280 -2.54 -9.83 4.43
N TRP A 281 -2.08 -8.79 3.74
CA TRP A 281 -1.39 -8.87 2.44
C TRP A 281 0.02 -9.51 2.52
N GLU A 282 0.53 -9.75 3.72
CA GLU A 282 1.84 -10.37 3.92
C GLU A 282 1.83 -11.90 3.82
N ALA A 283 0.67 -12.54 3.91
CA ALA A 283 0.56 -14.00 3.85
C ALA A 283 1.29 -14.62 2.64
N PRO A 284 1.13 -14.13 1.38
CA PRO A 284 1.86 -14.65 0.23
C PRO A 284 3.34 -14.28 0.24
N LEU A 285 3.75 -13.16 0.86
CA LEU A 285 5.15 -12.76 0.95
C LEU A 285 5.91 -13.71 1.88
N ILE A 286 5.38 -13.97 3.08
CA ILE A 286 5.95 -14.95 4.02
C ILE A 286 6.05 -16.34 3.36
N SER A 287 4.97 -16.77 2.69
CA SER A 287 4.99 -18.07 2.01
C SER A 287 5.99 -18.11 0.85
N GLY A 288 6.14 -17.02 0.10
CA GLY A 288 7.10 -16.90 -1.01
C GLY A 288 8.56 -16.96 -0.55
N ASP A 289 8.90 -16.18 0.47
CA ASP A 289 10.25 -16.13 1.04
C ASP A 289 10.66 -17.46 1.68
N LEU A 290 9.71 -18.18 2.28
CA LEU A 290 9.97 -19.43 2.97
C LEU A 290 9.62 -20.69 2.17
N ALA A 291 9.12 -20.57 0.94
CA ALA A 291 8.65 -21.71 0.13
C ALA A 291 9.69 -22.82 -0.10
N LYS A 292 10.98 -22.45 -0.14
CA LYS A 292 12.11 -23.34 -0.39
C LYS A 292 12.87 -23.74 0.88
N THR A 293 12.29 -23.51 2.04
CA THR A 293 12.86 -23.82 3.35
C THR A 293 12.09 -24.94 4.04
N ASP A 294 12.58 -25.43 5.16
CA ASP A 294 11.90 -26.43 6.01
C ASP A 294 10.69 -25.84 6.78
N ASN A 295 10.26 -24.64 6.43
CA ASN A 295 9.11 -23.95 7.04
C ASN A 295 7.77 -24.30 6.37
N LYS A 296 7.81 -24.90 5.18
CA LYS A 296 6.60 -25.25 4.42
C LYS A 296 5.70 -26.21 5.21
N GLY A 297 4.45 -25.84 5.36
CA GLY A 297 3.45 -26.61 6.10
C GLY A 297 3.46 -26.40 7.62
N GLU A 298 4.38 -25.59 8.15
CA GLU A 298 4.52 -25.36 9.58
C GLU A 298 3.86 -24.06 10.08
N TRP A 299 3.56 -23.12 9.18
CA TRP A 299 3.00 -21.81 9.54
C TRP A 299 1.47 -21.83 9.61
N ALA A 300 0.94 -20.89 10.37
CA ALA A 300 -0.50 -20.63 10.47
C ALA A 300 -0.76 -19.13 10.71
N VAL A 301 -2.01 -18.72 10.48
CA VAL A 301 -2.52 -17.37 10.73
C VAL A 301 -3.55 -17.43 11.85
N ALA A 302 -3.49 -16.47 12.76
CA ALA A 302 -4.47 -16.26 13.81
C ALA A 302 -4.94 -14.80 13.81
N GLN A 303 -6.04 -14.53 14.52
CA GLN A 303 -6.48 -13.16 14.76
C GLN A 303 -5.42 -12.40 15.57
N LEU A 304 -5.37 -11.08 15.37
CA LEU A 304 -4.55 -10.20 16.20
C LEU A 304 -4.93 -10.40 17.69
N PRO A 305 -3.97 -10.53 18.63
CA PRO A 305 -4.26 -10.51 20.05
C PRO A 305 -5.03 -9.24 20.46
N ASP A 306 -5.95 -9.39 21.41
CA ASP A 306 -6.76 -8.26 21.91
C ASP A 306 -5.89 -7.18 22.56
N PHE A 307 -5.90 -5.99 21.98
CA PHE A 307 -5.28 -4.77 22.50
C PHE A 307 -6.19 -4.01 23.48
N GLY A 308 -7.19 -4.68 24.07
CA GLY A 308 -8.14 -4.14 25.03
C GLY A 308 -9.45 -3.65 24.40
N LYS A 309 -9.75 -4.07 23.16
CA LYS A 309 -10.99 -3.76 22.42
C LYS A 309 -11.62 -5.00 21.77
N GLY A 310 -11.37 -6.17 22.32
CA GLY A 310 -11.85 -7.44 21.77
C GLY A 310 -11.19 -7.79 20.45
N ALA A 311 -11.98 -8.21 19.47
CA ALA A 311 -11.46 -8.64 18.18
C ALA A 311 -11.07 -7.50 17.22
N LEU A 312 -11.08 -6.23 17.68
CA LEU A 312 -10.74 -5.08 16.82
C LEU A 312 -9.33 -5.20 16.28
N THR A 313 -9.15 -4.97 14.99
CA THR A 313 -7.85 -4.87 14.33
C THR A 313 -7.72 -3.53 13.62
N GLY A 314 -6.48 -3.09 13.36
CA GLY A 314 -6.23 -1.84 12.68
C GLY A 314 -5.74 -2.03 11.24
N PRO A 315 -5.85 -0.98 10.40
CA PRO A 315 -5.39 -1.01 9.01
C PRO A 315 -3.88 -0.78 8.95
N ASP A 316 -3.16 -1.77 8.47
CA ASP A 316 -1.77 -1.63 8.05
C ASP A 316 -1.71 -1.62 6.52
N GLY A 317 -1.71 -0.43 5.94
CA GLY A 317 -1.80 -0.24 4.50
C GLY A 317 -3.22 -0.44 3.96
N GLY A 318 -3.29 -1.15 2.85
CA GLY A 318 -4.44 -1.18 1.96
C GLY A 318 -4.30 -0.12 0.88
N SER A 319 -4.89 -0.38 -0.28
CA SER A 319 -4.71 0.47 -1.46
C SER A 319 -5.98 0.62 -2.29
N GLY A 320 -5.98 1.66 -3.09
CA GLY A 320 -6.90 1.86 -4.19
C GLY A 320 -6.15 2.08 -5.50
N VAL A 321 -6.87 2.02 -6.60
CA VAL A 321 -6.37 2.43 -7.90
C VAL A 321 -6.98 3.78 -8.24
N ALA A 322 -6.15 4.82 -8.23
CA ALA A 322 -6.57 6.19 -8.47
C ALA A 322 -6.34 6.63 -9.92
N VAL A 323 -7.17 7.55 -10.38
CA VAL A 323 -6.99 8.23 -11.66
C VAL A 323 -6.12 9.44 -11.46
N MET A 324 -5.03 9.51 -12.22
CA MET A 324 -4.05 10.58 -12.10
C MET A 324 -4.47 11.80 -12.93
N LYS A 325 -4.09 12.98 -12.45
CA LYS A 325 -4.33 14.24 -13.16
C LYS A 325 -3.74 14.22 -14.56
N GLY A 326 -4.56 14.61 -15.54
CA GLY A 326 -4.16 14.59 -16.95
C GLY A 326 -4.43 13.29 -17.71
N CYS A 327 -5.11 12.30 -17.09
CA CYS A 327 -5.59 11.12 -17.79
C CYS A 327 -6.51 11.51 -18.94
N ALA A 328 -6.18 11.10 -20.17
CA ALA A 328 -6.93 11.48 -21.38
C ALA A 328 -8.30 10.78 -21.51
N ASN A 329 -8.47 9.62 -20.85
CA ASN A 329 -9.72 8.86 -20.88
C ASN A 329 -10.12 8.38 -19.46
N PRO A 330 -10.58 9.29 -18.56
CA PRO A 330 -10.97 8.93 -17.22
C PRO A 330 -12.12 7.92 -17.16
N LYS A 331 -13.07 7.98 -18.08
CA LYS A 331 -14.20 7.05 -18.17
C LYS A 331 -13.71 5.63 -18.43
N GLY A 332 -12.97 5.41 -19.50
CA GLY A 332 -12.41 4.09 -19.82
C GLY A 332 -11.45 3.57 -18.75
N ALA A 333 -10.70 4.48 -18.11
CA ALA A 333 -9.85 4.14 -16.96
C ALA A 333 -10.67 3.61 -15.78
N MET A 334 -11.81 4.22 -15.47
CA MET A 334 -12.67 3.77 -14.38
C MET A 334 -13.43 2.48 -14.71
N GLU A 335 -13.77 2.23 -15.97
CA GLU A 335 -14.34 0.97 -16.44
C GLU A 335 -13.32 -0.18 -16.22
N PHE A 336 -12.07 0.00 -16.68
CA PHE A 336 -10.99 -0.96 -16.43
C PHE A 336 -10.70 -1.13 -14.93
N ASN A 337 -10.63 -0.04 -14.19
CA ASN A 337 -10.39 -0.02 -12.76
C ASN A 337 -11.42 -0.87 -11.99
N ASN A 338 -12.71 -0.69 -12.29
CA ASN A 338 -13.76 -1.52 -11.69
C ASN A 338 -13.64 -2.99 -12.14
N TRP A 339 -13.44 -3.24 -13.42
CA TRP A 339 -13.27 -4.61 -13.92
C TRP A 339 -12.10 -5.31 -13.23
N LEU A 340 -10.92 -4.66 -13.17
CA LEU A 340 -9.72 -5.21 -12.52
C LEU A 340 -9.98 -5.52 -11.04
N ASN A 341 -10.52 -4.55 -10.28
CA ASN A 341 -10.69 -4.69 -8.84
C ASN A 341 -11.84 -5.63 -8.44
N THR A 342 -12.65 -6.07 -9.39
CA THR A 342 -13.66 -7.13 -9.19
C THR A 342 -13.19 -8.51 -9.68
N GLN A 343 -11.95 -8.66 -10.15
CA GLN A 343 -11.34 -9.97 -10.46
C GLN A 343 -10.86 -10.64 -9.16
N VAL A 344 -11.81 -11.04 -8.31
CA VAL A 344 -11.55 -11.49 -6.93
C VAL A 344 -10.53 -12.61 -6.88
N ASP A 345 -10.71 -13.70 -7.65
CA ASP A 345 -9.80 -14.86 -7.62
C ASP A 345 -8.37 -14.47 -8.06
N ALA A 346 -8.25 -13.59 -9.05
CA ALA A 346 -6.96 -13.13 -9.55
C ALA A 346 -6.23 -12.25 -8.51
N LEU A 347 -6.94 -11.30 -7.89
CA LEU A 347 -6.35 -10.42 -6.88
C LEU A 347 -6.05 -11.16 -5.57
N VAL A 348 -6.88 -12.14 -5.19
CA VAL A 348 -6.62 -13.06 -4.09
C VAL A 348 -5.36 -13.89 -4.35
N SER A 349 -5.12 -14.34 -5.60
CA SER A 349 -3.87 -15.03 -5.96
C SER A 349 -2.63 -14.15 -5.78
N GLN A 350 -2.78 -12.83 -5.90
CA GLN A 350 -1.74 -11.83 -5.58
C GLN A 350 -1.60 -11.58 -4.05
N GLY A 351 -2.44 -12.22 -3.23
CA GLY A 351 -2.43 -12.10 -1.77
C GLY A 351 -3.29 -10.99 -1.19
N LEU A 352 -4.12 -10.35 -1.99
CA LEU A 352 -4.91 -9.23 -1.53
C LEU A 352 -6.16 -9.68 -0.77
N ILE A 353 -6.50 -8.99 0.30
CA ILE A 353 -7.84 -8.98 0.86
C ILE A 353 -8.64 -7.93 0.09
N VAL A 354 -9.32 -8.41 -0.94
CA VAL A 354 -9.98 -7.50 -1.88
C VAL A 354 -11.06 -6.66 -1.22
N ALA A 355 -11.13 -5.40 -1.61
CA ALA A 355 -12.17 -4.48 -1.17
C ALA A 355 -13.53 -4.75 -1.83
N ALA A 356 -13.53 -5.50 -2.95
CA ALA A 356 -14.74 -5.87 -3.66
C ALA A 356 -15.59 -6.88 -2.87
N THR A 357 -16.91 -6.72 -2.93
CA THR A 357 -17.91 -7.57 -2.26
C THR A 357 -18.62 -8.51 -3.25
N THR A 358 -18.20 -8.52 -4.51
CA THR A 358 -18.86 -9.24 -5.62
C THR A 358 -18.48 -10.71 -5.72
N GLY A 359 -17.59 -11.20 -4.88
CA GLY A 359 -17.11 -12.61 -4.91
C GLY A 359 -16.73 -13.11 -3.53
N THR A 360 -16.34 -14.39 -3.46
CA THR A 360 -15.83 -15.03 -2.24
C THR A 360 -14.35 -15.27 -2.39
N MET A 361 -13.55 -14.79 -1.47
CA MET A 361 -12.11 -15.03 -1.40
C MET A 361 -11.86 -16.50 -1.04
N LYS A 362 -11.07 -17.19 -1.85
CA LYS A 362 -10.65 -18.59 -1.62
C LYS A 362 -9.14 -18.64 -1.45
N THR A 363 -8.67 -19.36 -0.43
CA THR A 363 -7.23 -19.55 -0.25
C THR A 363 -6.62 -20.27 -1.44
N PRO A 364 -5.65 -19.67 -2.16
CA PRO A 364 -4.91 -20.37 -3.22
C PRO A 364 -4.21 -21.63 -2.68
N ASP A 365 -4.14 -22.69 -3.49
CA ASP A 365 -3.60 -23.98 -3.05
C ASP A 365 -2.15 -23.87 -2.57
N SER A 366 -1.32 -23.06 -3.20
CA SER A 366 0.08 -22.85 -2.79
C SER A 366 0.17 -22.20 -1.41
N ILE A 367 -0.69 -21.24 -1.10
CA ILE A 367 -0.77 -20.60 0.22
C ILE A 367 -1.31 -21.61 1.24
N LYS A 368 -2.37 -22.34 0.89
CA LYS A 368 -2.95 -23.37 1.75
C LYS A 368 -1.93 -24.47 2.11
N GLU A 369 -1.12 -24.91 1.14
CA GLU A 369 -0.06 -25.89 1.36
C GLU A 369 1.01 -25.36 2.31
N PHE A 370 1.47 -24.11 2.12
CA PHE A 370 2.47 -23.48 2.99
C PHE A 370 1.96 -23.34 4.43
N TYR A 371 0.69 -23.00 4.61
CA TYR A 371 0.06 -22.84 5.92
C TYR A 371 -0.60 -24.14 6.44
N GLY A 372 -0.01 -25.29 6.14
CA GLY A 372 -0.40 -26.59 6.72
C GLY A 372 -1.83 -27.04 6.46
N GLY A 373 -2.42 -26.59 5.37
CA GLY A 373 -3.80 -26.90 4.98
C GLY A 373 -4.84 -25.91 5.53
N GLN A 374 -4.42 -24.86 6.23
CA GLN A 374 -5.33 -23.85 6.76
C GLN A 374 -6.02 -23.06 5.63
N ASP A 375 -7.30 -22.77 5.82
CA ASP A 375 -8.00 -21.76 5.01
C ASP A 375 -7.64 -20.35 5.51
N VAL A 376 -6.49 -19.87 5.04
CA VAL A 376 -5.90 -18.58 5.47
C VAL A 376 -6.82 -17.41 5.16
N PHE A 377 -7.43 -17.39 3.96
CA PHE A 377 -8.31 -16.29 3.56
C PHE A 377 -9.62 -16.24 4.36
N ALA A 378 -10.06 -17.36 4.94
CA ALA A 378 -11.15 -17.36 5.91
C ALA A 378 -10.74 -16.60 7.21
N GLU A 379 -9.51 -16.80 7.71
CA GLU A 379 -9.00 -16.05 8.87
C GLU A 379 -8.77 -14.56 8.54
N LEU A 380 -8.20 -14.26 7.38
CA LEU A 380 -8.00 -12.88 6.93
C LEU A 380 -9.32 -12.14 6.73
N SER A 381 -10.35 -12.82 6.22
CA SER A 381 -11.71 -12.26 6.08
C SER A 381 -12.35 -11.93 7.43
N LYS A 382 -12.13 -12.77 8.46
CA LYS A 382 -12.57 -12.44 9.83
C LYS A 382 -11.87 -11.20 10.37
N ALA A 383 -10.55 -11.09 10.18
CA ALA A 383 -9.81 -9.89 10.56
C ALA A 383 -10.36 -8.66 9.84
N ASN A 384 -10.62 -8.77 8.52
CA ASN A 384 -11.19 -7.67 7.75
C ASN A 384 -12.58 -7.22 8.25
N ALA A 385 -13.40 -8.17 8.71
CA ALA A 385 -14.71 -7.84 9.32
C ALA A 385 -14.58 -7.10 10.67
N ASN A 386 -13.44 -7.22 11.34
CA ASN A 386 -13.12 -6.56 12.61
C ASN A 386 -12.19 -5.34 12.43
N LEU A 387 -11.99 -4.89 11.20
CA LEU A 387 -11.14 -3.72 10.92
C LEU A 387 -11.74 -2.46 11.55
N ALA A 388 -10.91 -1.65 12.20
CA ALA A 388 -11.32 -0.38 12.80
C ALA A 388 -12.03 0.50 11.74
N PRO A 389 -13.29 0.94 12.01
CA PRO A 389 -14.12 1.57 10.99
C PRO A 389 -13.65 2.96 10.59
N ASP A 390 -13.01 3.68 11.52
CA ASP A 390 -12.62 5.08 11.38
C ASP A 390 -11.12 5.23 11.65
N PHE A 391 -10.34 5.18 10.57
CA PHE A 391 -8.92 5.51 10.64
C PHE A 391 -8.57 6.40 9.44
N PRO A 392 -9.00 7.67 9.46
CA PRO A 392 -8.64 8.61 8.40
C PRO A 392 -7.15 8.94 8.45
N TYR A 393 -6.54 9.15 7.29
CA TYR A 393 -5.19 9.66 7.19
C TYR A 393 -5.21 11.18 6.96
N ILE A 394 -4.18 11.88 7.45
CA ILE A 394 -4.00 13.32 7.17
C ILE A 394 -3.33 13.53 5.81
N PRO A 395 -3.48 14.73 5.22
CA PRO A 395 -2.74 15.12 4.02
C PRO A 395 -1.26 15.04 4.27
N PHE A 396 -0.40 14.73 4.43
CA PHE A 396 1.05 14.66 4.71
C PHE A 396 1.42 13.52 5.67
N PHE A 397 0.62 12.45 5.69
CA PHE A 397 0.91 11.31 6.56
C PHE A 397 2.30 10.70 6.28
N SER A 398 2.76 10.74 5.03
CA SER A 398 4.11 10.32 4.65
C SER A 398 5.24 11.03 5.43
N SER A 399 5.01 12.28 5.86
CA SER A 399 5.99 13.05 6.63
C SER A 399 6.25 12.50 8.04
N VAL A 400 5.32 11.68 8.54
CA VAL A 400 5.37 11.11 9.90
C VAL A 400 6.33 9.92 9.98
N GLY A 401 6.58 9.24 8.86
CA GLY A 401 7.37 8.00 8.80
C GLY A 401 8.79 8.17 9.34
N ALA A 402 9.57 9.11 8.79
CA ALA A 402 10.97 9.26 9.17
C ALA A 402 11.18 9.61 10.67
N PRO A 403 10.42 10.53 11.29
CA PRO A 403 10.48 10.75 12.75
C PRO A 403 10.12 9.51 13.56
N MET A 404 9.09 8.74 13.17
CA MET A 404 8.72 7.51 13.85
C MET A 404 9.80 6.44 13.73
N THR A 405 10.35 6.20 12.55
CA THR A 405 11.45 5.25 12.32
C THR A 405 12.67 5.60 13.18
N LYS A 406 13.04 6.90 13.23
CA LYS A 406 14.15 7.33 14.06
C LYS A 406 13.92 7.02 15.56
N ALA A 407 12.72 7.30 16.06
CA ALA A 407 12.37 7.03 17.46
C ALA A 407 12.25 5.52 17.71
N ALA A 408 11.73 4.73 16.74
CA ALA A 408 11.65 3.28 16.84
C ALA A 408 13.04 2.62 16.87
N THR A 409 13.98 3.09 16.05
CA THR A 409 15.37 2.65 16.09
C THR A 409 15.99 2.91 17.47
N ALA A 410 15.79 4.12 18.02
CA ALA A 410 16.27 4.45 19.37
C ALA A 410 15.61 3.62 20.46
N ALA A 411 14.33 3.28 20.35
CA ALA A 411 13.67 2.36 21.28
C ALA A 411 14.23 0.94 21.17
N GLY A 412 14.45 0.46 19.93
CA GLY A 412 14.96 -0.88 19.64
C GLY A 412 16.39 -1.10 20.12
N ASP A 413 17.26 -0.09 20.08
CA ASP A 413 18.63 -0.14 20.60
C ASP A 413 18.76 0.21 22.11
N GLY A 414 17.65 0.59 22.75
CA GLY A 414 17.57 0.92 24.18
C GLY A 414 17.99 2.35 24.53
N SER A 415 18.26 3.23 23.55
CA SER A 415 18.60 4.63 23.77
C SER A 415 17.37 5.56 23.88
N GLY A 416 16.18 5.07 23.52
CA GLY A 416 14.88 5.75 23.58
C GLY A 416 13.79 4.92 24.23
N LYS A 417 12.56 5.43 24.18
CA LYS A 417 11.36 4.75 24.68
C LYS A 417 10.34 4.61 23.58
N VAL A 418 9.56 3.51 23.63
CA VAL A 418 8.52 3.26 22.61
C VAL A 418 7.48 4.39 22.56
N ILE A 419 7.12 4.98 23.70
CA ILE A 419 6.17 6.10 23.73
C ILE A 419 6.66 7.33 22.96
N ASP A 420 7.96 7.50 22.79
CA ASP A 420 8.54 8.64 22.07
C ASP A 420 8.27 8.55 20.55
N ILE A 421 7.98 7.35 20.04
CA ILE A 421 7.54 7.16 18.64
C ILE A 421 6.19 7.87 18.41
N PHE A 422 5.25 7.69 19.33
CA PHE A 422 3.92 8.31 19.24
C PHE A 422 3.98 9.83 19.45
N LYS A 423 4.86 10.31 20.35
CA LYS A 423 5.11 11.75 20.50
C LYS A 423 5.70 12.36 19.24
N ALA A 424 6.68 11.70 18.62
CA ALA A 424 7.26 12.15 17.36
C ALA A 424 6.21 12.21 16.25
N ALA A 425 5.30 11.23 16.20
CA ALA A 425 4.17 11.23 15.27
C ALA A 425 3.20 12.39 15.53
N GLN A 426 2.86 12.66 16.81
CA GLN A 426 2.00 13.78 17.22
C GLN A 426 2.59 15.13 16.78
N GLU A 427 3.85 15.38 17.13
CA GLU A 427 4.56 16.62 16.82
C GLU A 427 4.67 16.84 15.31
N GLN A 428 5.09 15.80 14.56
CA GLN A 428 5.25 15.90 13.12
C GLN A 428 3.91 16.09 12.40
N SER A 429 2.84 15.41 12.85
CA SER A 429 1.52 15.55 12.25
C SER A 429 0.99 16.98 12.40
N VAL A 430 1.08 17.55 13.61
CA VAL A 430 0.67 18.95 13.86
C VAL A 430 1.53 19.90 13.03
N LYS A 431 2.84 19.67 12.98
CA LYS A 431 3.77 20.50 12.20
C LYS A 431 3.42 20.48 10.71
N SER A 432 3.25 19.31 10.11
CA SER A 432 3.01 19.17 8.66
C SER A 432 1.67 19.78 8.22
N LEU A 433 0.62 19.65 9.06
CA LEU A 433 -0.65 20.33 8.81
C LEU A 433 -0.50 21.85 8.83
N LYS A 434 0.20 22.40 9.83
CA LYS A 434 0.47 23.84 9.94
C LYS A 434 1.32 24.34 8.77
N ASP A 435 2.38 23.62 8.40
CA ASP A 435 3.25 23.96 7.27
C ASP A 435 2.45 23.95 5.94
N GLY A 436 1.44 23.07 5.83
CA GLY A 436 0.50 23.02 4.71
C GLY A 436 -0.65 24.04 4.80
N ASN A 437 -0.62 24.95 5.76
CA ASN A 437 -1.69 25.94 6.01
C ASN A 437 -3.05 25.31 6.29
N LEU A 438 -3.08 24.12 6.85
CA LEU A 438 -4.31 23.46 7.27
C LEU A 438 -4.60 23.74 8.75
N PRO A 439 -5.82 24.21 9.10
CA PRO A 439 -6.17 24.54 10.48
C PRO A 439 -6.11 23.30 11.39
N VAL A 440 -5.44 23.42 12.52
CA VAL A 440 -5.38 22.40 13.57
C VAL A 440 -6.17 22.90 14.78
N ALA A 441 -6.98 22.03 15.38
CA ALA A 441 -7.66 22.31 16.64
C ALA A 441 -6.63 22.35 17.78
N GLU A 442 -6.81 23.29 18.72
CA GLU A 442 -6.00 23.39 19.94
C GLU A 442 -6.37 22.32 20.96
#